data_d9bc3c069a8018d14997176e47a260e9
#
_entry.id   d9bc3c069a8018d14997176e47a260e9
#
_cell.length_a   1.000
_cell.length_b   1.000
_cell.length_c   1.000
_cell.angle_alpha   90.00
_cell.angle_beta   90.00
_cell.angle_gamma   90.00
#
_symmetry.space_group_name_H-M   'P 1'
#
loop_
_entity.id
_entity.type
_entity.pdbx_description
1 polymer ?
#
loop_
_entity_poly.entity_id
_entity_poly.type
_entity_poly.pdbx_seq_one_letter_code
_entity_poly.pdbx_strand_id
1 'polypeptide(L)'
;MSEERPTAVVTGASAGIGAATARALAAAGFHVVLGARRMELLTEIAEEIGGTALPLDVRDAGSIAAFAGGVGAARVLVNNAGGAKGLDPVLQTSDEDWRWMWEMNVLATLRLTRALLPRLISSGDGHVVTVTSTAALETYDNGSGYTSAKHAQSVLHRTLRGEHLGEPVRFTEVLPGMVQTDFSLTRFSGDAERAASVYAGLTPLSAEDVAEVIAFAVSRPAHVDIDQIVLRPRAQHSTMRVHREV
;
A
#
# COMPACT_ATOMS: atom_id res chain seq x y z
N MET A 1 34.89 -0.92 -2.96
CA MET A 1 33.72 -1.83 -2.87
C MET A 1 32.49 -0.93 -2.89
N SER A 2 31.66 -0.97 -3.93
CA SER A 2 30.38 -0.26 -3.92
C SER A 2 29.52 -0.92 -2.84
N GLU A 3 29.13 -0.18 -1.82
CA GLU A 3 28.15 -0.69 -0.87
C GLU A 3 26.88 -1.14 -1.66
N GLU A 4 26.52 -2.40 -1.48
CA GLU A 4 25.33 -2.95 -2.12
C GLU A 4 24.10 -2.20 -1.60
N ARG A 5 23.32 -1.59 -2.48
CA ARG A 5 22.11 -0.84 -2.10
C ARG A 5 21.15 -1.75 -1.34
N PRO A 6 20.60 -1.35 -0.18
CA PRO A 6 19.60 -2.16 0.51
C PRO A 6 18.35 -2.34 -0.37
N THR A 7 17.72 -3.51 -0.31
CA THR A 7 16.55 -3.79 -1.15
C THR A 7 15.26 -3.40 -0.45
N ALA A 8 14.39 -2.69 -1.19
CA ALA A 8 13.01 -2.42 -0.83
C ALA A 8 12.06 -3.15 -1.78
N VAL A 9 11.03 -3.77 -1.24
CA VAL A 9 9.98 -4.47 -1.99
C VAL A 9 8.72 -3.63 -1.97
N VAL A 10 8.13 -3.33 -3.15
CA VAL A 10 6.90 -2.54 -3.26
C VAL A 10 5.85 -3.35 -4.03
N THR A 11 4.70 -3.59 -3.41
CA THR A 11 3.58 -4.29 -4.04
C THR A 11 2.56 -3.34 -4.63
N GLY A 12 1.90 -3.73 -5.73
CA GLY A 12 1.01 -2.84 -6.48
C GLY A 12 1.75 -1.68 -7.15
N ALA A 13 3.01 -1.92 -7.54
CA ALA A 13 3.95 -0.88 -7.98
C ALA A 13 3.79 -0.43 -9.45
N SER A 14 2.78 -0.93 -10.18
CA SER A 14 2.58 -0.57 -11.59
C SER A 14 1.84 0.75 -11.82
N ALA A 15 1.34 1.42 -10.78
CA ALA A 15 0.68 2.73 -10.88
C ALA A 15 0.49 3.37 -9.49
N GLY A 16 0.03 4.64 -9.48
CA GLY A 16 -0.40 5.37 -8.30
C GLY A 16 0.63 5.38 -7.18
N ILE A 17 0.18 5.23 -5.93
CA ILE A 17 1.04 5.29 -4.74
C ILE A 17 2.22 4.30 -4.83
N GLY A 18 1.99 3.08 -5.33
CA GLY A 18 3.05 2.08 -5.43
C GLY A 18 4.17 2.48 -6.40
N ALA A 19 3.82 3.02 -7.57
CA ALA A 19 4.79 3.52 -8.55
C ALA A 19 5.57 4.73 -8.02
N ALA A 20 4.88 5.70 -7.42
CA ALA A 20 5.51 6.86 -6.79
C ALA A 20 6.43 6.44 -5.63
N THR A 21 6.00 5.48 -4.79
CA THR A 21 6.82 4.92 -3.71
C THR A 21 8.08 4.23 -4.24
N ALA A 22 7.97 3.47 -5.33
CA ALA A 22 9.13 2.83 -5.93
C ALA A 22 10.18 3.86 -6.37
N ARG A 23 9.75 4.95 -7.02
CA ARG A 23 10.63 6.07 -7.40
C ARG A 23 11.25 6.76 -6.19
N ALA A 24 10.46 7.07 -5.18
CA ALA A 24 10.93 7.76 -3.97
C ALA A 24 11.97 6.92 -3.20
N LEU A 25 11.75 5.60 -3.08
CA LEU A 25 12.70 4.70 -2.43
C LEU A 25 13.98 4.49 -3.25
N ALA A 26 13.88 4.45 -4.59
CA ALA A 26 15.05 4.41 -5.46
C ALA A 26 15.90 5.69 -5.31
N ALA A 27 15.26 6.86 -5.28
CA ALA A 27 15.91 8.15 -5.02
C ALA A 27 16.54 8.21 -3.62
N ALA A 28 15.97 7.51 -2.64
CA ALA A 28 16.52 7.34 -1.28
C ALA A 28 17.67 6.31 -1.19
N GLY A 29 18.10 5.74 -2.32
CA GLY A 29 19.27 4.84 -2.39
C GLY A 29 18.96 3.35 -2.28
N PHE A 30 17.69 2.95 -2.33
CA PHE A 30 17.32 1.54 -2.34
C PHE A 30 17.40 0.92 -3.75
N HIS A 31 17.73 -0.36 -3.82
CA HIS A 31 17.35 -1.18 -4.96
C HIS A 31 15.90 -1.61 -4.78
N VAL A 32 15.01 -1.31 -5.73
CA VAL A 32 13.58 -1.58 -5.58
C VAL A 32 13.18 -2.82 -6.38
N VAL A 33 12.55 -3.78 -5.70
CA VAL A 33 11.86 -4.91 -6.32
C VAL A 33 10.37 -4.57 -6.38
N LEU A 34 9.86 -4.45 -7.60
CA LEU A 34 8.49 -4.06 -7.88
C LEU A 34 7.64 -5.30 -8.15
N GLY A 35 6.47 -5.40 -7.50
CA GLY A 35 5.53 -6.50 -7.69
C GLY A 35 4.16 -6.00 -8.16
N ALA A 36 3.68 -6.47 -9.32
CA ALA A 36 2.32 -6.24 -9.82
C ALA A 36 1.96 -7.20 -10.95
N ARG A 37 0.69 -7.16 -11.41
CA ARG A 37 0.19 -7.97 -12.54
C ARG A 37 0.51 -7.36 -13.91
N ARG A 38 0.51 -6.03 -14.03
CA ARG A 38 0.73 -5.29 -15.29
C ARG A 38 2.23 -5.19 -15.55
N MET A 39 2.81 -6.24 -16.16
CA MET A 39 4.26 -6.36 -16.32
C MET A 39 4.85 -5.29 -17.24
N GLU A 40 4.17 -4.87 -18.29
CA GLU A 40 4.64 -3.81 -19.19
C GLU A 40 4.93 -2.53 -18.40
N LEU A 41 3.92 -1.99 -17.69
CA LEU A 41 4.10 -0.79 -16.86
C LEU A 41 5.11 -0.99 -15.73
N LEU A 42 5.18 -2.20 -15.19
CA LEU A 42 6.11 -2.51 -14.12
C LEU A 42 7.56 -2.50 -14.60
N THR A 43 7.79 -3.02 -15.80
CA THR A 43 9.11 -3.05 -16.44
C THR A 43 9.60 -1.65 -16.80
N GLU A 44 8.72 -0.81 -17.36
CA GLU A 44 9.06 0.60 -17.66
C GLU A 44 9.53 1.34 -16.39
N ILE A 45 8.80 1.19 -15.27
CA ILE A 45 9.19 1.83 -14.01
C ILE A 45 10.50 1.22 -13.47
N ALA A 46 10.66 -0.10 -13.56
CA ALA A 46 11.87 -0.76 -13.10
C ALA A 46 13.12 -0.30 -13.90
N GLU A 47 13.00 -0.15 -15.21
CA GLU A 47 14.07 0.38 -16.08
C GLU A 47 14.40 1.83 -15.72
N GLU A 48 13.37 2.68 -15.52
CA GLU A 48 13.53 4.09 -15.13
C GLU A 48 14.37 4.24 -13.85
N ILE A 49 14.13 3.40 -12.83
CA ILE A 49 14.76 3.54 -11.52
C ILE A 49 15.94 2.58 -11.27
N GLY A 50 16.28 1.74 -12.24
CA GLY A 50 17.29 0.68 -12.07
C GLY A 50 16.87 -0.36 -11.03
N GLY A 51 15.59 -0.73 -11.01
CA GLY A 51 14.96 -1.71 -10.13
C GLY A 51 14.78 -3.08 -10.80
N THR A 52 14.01 -3.96 -10.15
CA THR A 52 13.67 -5.29 -10.64
C THR A 52 12.15 -5.46 -10.68
N ALA A 53 11.58 -5.77 -11.84
CA ALA A 53 10.17 -6.08 -12.01
C ALA A 53 9.91 -7.59 -11.86
N LEU A 54 8.98 -7.97 -10.98
CA LEU A 54 8.56 -9.36 -10.80
C LEU A 54 7.02 -9.47 -10.86
N PRO A 55 6.47 -10.50 -11.52
CA PRO A 55 5.04 -10.71 -11.58
C PRO A 55 4.47 -11.04 -10.21
N LEU A 56 3.34 -10.41 -9.85
CA LEU A 56 2.68 -10.63 -8.57
C LEU A 56 1.17 -10.44 -8.69
N ASP A 57 0.40 -11.50 -8.48
CA ASP A 57 -1.00 -11.41 -8.09
C ASP A 57 -1.11 -11.66 -6.58
N VAL A 58 -1.43 -10.64 -5.83
CA VAL A 58 -1.51 -10.70 -4.35
C VAL A 58 -2.69 -11.53 -3.83
N ARG A 59 -3.62 -11.94 -4.71
CA ARG A 59 -4.73 -12.83 -4.38
C ARG A 59 -4.37 -14.30 -4.54
N ASP A 60 -3.33 -14.61 -5.28
CA ASP A 60 -2.87 -15.97 -5.55
C ASP A 60 -1.69 -16.32 -4.63
N ALA A 61 -1.86 -17.36 -3.81
CA ALA A 61 -0.84 -17.79 -2.87
C ALA A 61 0.41 -18.36 -3.58
N GLY A 62 0.23 -19.02 -4.73
CA GLY A 62 1.33 -19.53 -5.55
C GLY A 62 2.15 -18.39 -6.17
N SER A 63 1.45 -17.35 -6.68
CA SER A 63 2.10 -16.14 -7.19
C SER A 63 2.90 -15.42 -6.09
N ILE A 64 2.34 -15.30 -4.89
CA ILE A 64 3.06 -14.71 -3.74
C ILE A 64 4.31 -15.52 -3.39
N ALA A 65 4.21 -16.86 -3.37
CA ALA A 65 5.35 -17.73 -3.07
C ALA A 65 6.45 -17.61 -4.14
N ALA A 66 6.09 -17.59 -5.43
CA ALA A 66 7.01 -17.39 -6.53
C ALA A 66 7.68 -16.00 -6.48
N PHE A 67 6.88 -14.95 -6.26
CA PHE A 67 7.39 -13.59 -6.08
C PHE A 67 8.39 -13.52 -4.93
N ALA A 68 8.01 -14.01 -3.74
CA ALA A 68 8.90 -14.02 -2.59
C ALA A 68 10.17 -14.84 -2.84
N GLY A 69 10.09 -15.93 -3.60
CA GLY A 69 11.26 -16.71 -4.03
C GLY A 69 12.23 -15.93 -4.92
N GLY A 70 11.72 -15.01 -5.73
CA GLY A 70 12.51 -14.11 -6.59
C GLY A 70 13.12 -12.90 -5.85
N VAL A 71 12.63 -12.58 -4.65
CA VAL A 71 13.20 -11.53 -3.80
C VAL A 71 14.40 -12.10 -3.03
N GLY A 72 15.57 -11.52 -3.20
CA GLY A 72 16.77 -11.85 -2.41
C GLY A 72 16.71 -11.34 -0.96
N ALA A 73 17.79 -10.78 -0.47
CA ALA A 73 17.80 -10.04 0.78
C ALA A 73 16.88 -8.82 0.66
N ALA A 74 16.14 -8.52 1.71
CA ALA A 74 15.23 -7.38 1.73
C ALA A 74 15.29 -6.66 3.09
N ARG A 75 15.30 -5.33 3.06
CA ARG A 75 15.26 -4.48 4.24
C ARG A 75 13.89 -3.79 4.42
N VAL A 76 13.18 -3.50 3.35
CA VAL A 76 11.88 -2.81 3.40
C VAL A 76 10.84 -3.62 2.63
N LEU A 77 9.65 -3.78 3.21
CA LEU A 77 8.45 -4.27 2.52
C LEU A 77 7.36 -3.19 2.58
N VAL A 78 6.90 -2.73 1.43
CA VAL A 78 5.74 -1.85 1.31
C VAL A 78 4.54 -2.66 0.81
N ASN A 79 3.64 -3.01 1.73
CA ASN A 79 2.33 -3.59 1.44
C ASN A 79 1.40 -2.47 0.95
N ASN A 80 1.48 -2.14 -0.33
CA ASN A 80 0.66 -1.10 -0.96
C ASN A 80 -0.46 -1.68 -1.82
N ALA A 81 -0.30 -2.88 -2.38
CA ALA A 81 -1.36 -3.51 -3.16
C ALA A 81 -2.66 -3.58 -2.37
N GLY A 82 -3.74 -3.07 -2.95
CA GLY A 82 -5.05 -2.99 -2.33
C GLY A 82 -6.10 -2.50 -3.30
N GLY A 83 -7.37 -2.46 -2.88
CA GLY A 83 -8.44 -1.97 -3.73
C GLY A 83 -9.81 -2.05 -3.07
N ALA A 84 -10.79 -1.46 -3.75
CA ALA A 84 -12.20 -1.48 -3.36
C ALA A 84 -13.08 -1.90 -4.52
N LYS A 85 -14.28 -2.39 -4.20
CA LYS A 85 -15.36 -2.72 -5.13
C LYS A 85 -16.65 -2.05 -4.67
N GLY A 86 -17.31 -1.39 -5.59
CA GLY A 86 -18.62 -0.79 -5.37
C GLY A 86 -18.67 0.33 -4.33
N LEU A 87 -19.84 0.88 -4.19
CA LEU A 87 -20.25 1.84 -3.17
C LEU A 87 -21.77 1.73 -3.01
N ASP A 88 -22.21 0.62 -2.44
CA ASP A 88 -23.61 0.24 -2.35
C ASP A 88 -23.99 -0.01 -0.88
N PRO A 89 -25.29 0.17 -0.52
CA PRO A 89 -25.78 -0.18 0.82
C PRO A 89 -25.41 -1.61 1.19
N VAL A 90 -25.03 -1.85 2.45
CA VAL A 90 -24.49 -3.14 2.92
C VAL A 90 -25.35 -4.35 2.53
N LEU A 91 -26.67 -4.20 2.54
CA LEU A 91 -27.60 -5.29 2.19
C LEU A 91 -27.69 -5.56 0.67
N GLN A 92 -27.07 -4.72 -0.16
CA GLN A 92 -27.07 -4.84 -1.62
C GLN A 92 -25.70 -5.24 -2.17
N THR A 93 -24.67 -5.31 -1.31
CA THR A 93 -23.33 -5.74 -1.72
C THR A 93 -23.26 -7.25 -1.91
N SER A 94 -22.44 -7.70 -2.87
CA SER A 94 -22.25 -9.12 -3.12
C SER A 94 -21.20 -9.74 -2.20
N ASP A 95 -21.40 -11.00 -1.82
CA ASP A 95 -20.39 -11.80 -1.11
C ASP A 95 -19.08 -11.90 -1.89
N GLU A 96 -19.14 -11.90 -3.23
CA GLU A 96 -17.97 -11.96 -4.09
C GLU A 96 -17.11 -10.71 -3.94
N ASP A 97 -17.70 -9.53 -3.94
CA ASP A 97 -16.97 -8.27 -3.74
C ASP A 97 -16.38 -8.18 -2.33
N TRP A 98 -17.09 -8.68 -1.31
CA TRP A 98 -16.54 -8.78 0.04
C TRP A 98 -15.32 -9.70 0.09
N ARG A 99 -15.41 -10.91 -0.47
CA ARG A 99 -14.27 -11.84 -0.54
C ARG A 99 -13.11 -11.24 -1.31
N TRP A 100 -13.39 -10.57 -2.44
CA TRP A 100 -12.36 -9.89 -3.22
C TRP A 100 -11.63 -8.81 -2.42
N MET A 101 -12.38 -7.94 -1.71
CA MET A 101 -11.78 -6.89 -0.88
C MET A 101 -10.98 -7.45 0.29
N TRP A 102 -11.45 -8.54 0.89
CA TRP A 102 -10.75 -9.22 1.96
C TRP A 102 -9.46 -9.89 1.48
N GLU A 103 -9.50 -10.62 0.37
CA GLU A 103 -8.34 -11.22 -0.26
C GLU A 103 -7.29 -10.17 -0.64
N MET A 104 -7.73 -9.09 -1.26
CA MET A 104 -6.89 -8.05 -1.82
C MET A 104 -6.19 -7.19 -0.76
N ASN A 105 -6.86 -6.91 0.37
CA ASN A 105 -6.34 -6.00 1.38
C ASN A 105 -5.79 -6.73 2.62
N VAL A 106 -6.46 -7.77 3.10
CA VAL A 106 -6.12 -8.43 4.37
C VAL A 106 -5.19 -9.63 4.13
N LEU A 107 -5.66 -10.63 3.36
CA LEU A 107 -4.89 -11.85 3.15
C LEU A 107 -3.63 -11.61 2.32
N ALA A 108 -3.67 -10.68 1.37
CA ALA A 108 -2.49 -10.24 0.63
C ALA A 108 -1.40 -9.71 1.56
N THR A 109 -1.76 -8.78 2.46
CA THR A 109 -0.84 -8.22 3.46
C THR A 109 -0.27 -9.30 4.37
N LEU A 110 -1.14 -10.18 4.90
CA LEU A 110 -0.71 -11.30 5.76
C LEU A 110 0.28 -12.22 5.05
N ARG A 111 -0.05 -12.68 3.84
CA ARG A 111 0.74 -13.66 3.10
C ARG A 111 2.09 -13.09 2.68
N LEU A 112 2.12 -11.86 2.17
CA LEU A 112 3.36 -11.18 1.77
C LEU A 112 4.26 -10.90 2.97
N THR A 113 3.69 -10.38 4.05
CA THR A 113 4.47 -10.14 5.28
C THR A 113 5.03 -11.43 5.82
N ARG A 114 4.22 -12.50 5.94
CA ARG A 114 4.68 -13.83 6.39
C ARG A 114 5.82 -14.37 5.53
N ALA A 115 5.77 -14.20 4.21
CA ALA A 115 6.78 -14.72 3.29
C ALA A 115 8.10 -13.94 3.34
N LEU A 116 8.06 -12.64 3.63
CA LEU A 116 9.24 -11.76 3.55
C LEU A 116 9.79 -11.34 4.91
N LEU A 117 9.01 -11.37 5.99
CA LEU A 117 9.41 -10.92 7.32
C LEU A 117 10.71 -11.55 7.85
N PRO A 118 10.98 -12.87 7.65
CA PRO A 118 12.25 -13.45 8.08
C PRO A 118 13.46 -12.78 7.42
N ARG A 119 13.35 -12.35 6.15
CA ARG A 119 14.42 -11.64 5.43
C ARG A 119 14.62 -10.22 5.97
N LEU A 120 13.51 -9.54 6.30
CA LEU A 120 13.54 -8.21 6.89
C LEU A 120 14.25 -8.24 8.25
N ILE A 121 13.89 -9.18 9.10
CA ILE A 121 14.53 -9.38 10.41
C ILE A 121 16.02 -9.70 10.24
N SER A 122 16.36 -10.60 9.32
CA SER A 122 17.75 -10.97 9.03
C SER A 122 18.60 -9.82 8.49
N SER A 123 18.00 -8.75 7.98
CA SER A 123 18.72 -7.55 7.53
C SER A 123 19.31 -6.73 8.69
N GLY A 124 18.85 -6.95 9.93
CA GLY A 124 19.26 -6.21 11.13
C GLY A 124 18.62 -4.81 11.28
N ASP A 125 17.88 -4.33 10.27
CA ASP A 125 17.12 -3.06 10.30
C ASP A 125 15.94 -3.16 9.32
N GLY A 126 15.09 -4.17 9.55
CA GLY A 126 13.91 -4.42 8.75
C GLY A 126 12.83 -3.34 8.90
N HIS A 127 11.99 -3.16 7.88
CA HIS A 127 10.85 -2.25 7.98
C HIS A 127 9.66 -2.76 7.17
N VAL A 128 8.52 -2.94 7.81
CA VAL A 128 7.23 -3.23 7.16
C VAL A 128 6.40 -1.96 7.13
N VAL A 129 6.10 -1.46 5.94
CA VAL A 129 5.17 -0.35 5.72
C VAL A 129 3.87 -0.91 5.17
N THR A 130 2.74 -0.58 5.78
CA THR A 130 1.42 -0.99 5.29
C THR A 130 0.61 0.24 4.91
N VAL A 131 0.24 0.34 3.63
CA VAL A 131 -0.64 1.40 3.14
C VAL A 131 -2.09 0.96 3.35
N THR A 132 -2.70 1.46 4.41
CA THR A 132 -4.11 1.20 4.71
C THR A 132 -5.01 2.29 4.10
N SER A 133 -5.67 3.09 4.90
CA SER A 133 -6.52 4.23 4.52
C SER A 133 -7.07 4.89 5.76
N THR A 134 -7.53 6.15 5.67
CA THR A 134 -8.43 6.74 6.69
C THR A 134 -9.70 5.91 6.91
N ALA A 135 -10.09 5.10 5.94
CA ALA A 135 -11.14 4.08 6.05
C ALA A 135 -10.83 2.93 7.05
N ALA A 136 -9.62 2.87 7.61
CA ALA A 136 -9.26 1.99 8.71
C ALA A 136 -9.54 2.61 10.09
N LEU A 137 -9.85 3.90 10.15
CA LEU A 137 -10.18 4.64 11.36
C LEU A 137 -11.67 4.99 11.46
N GLU A 138 -12.33 5.09 10.31
CA GLU A 138 -13.68 5.61 10.17
C GLU A 138 -14.51 4.69 9.27
N THR A 139 -15.81 4.66 9.52
CA THR A 139 -16.79 4.02 8.63
C THR A 139 -17.54 5.08 7.84
N TYR A 140 -18.11 4.71 6.71
CA TYR A 140 -18.98 5.57 5.91
C TYR A 140 -20.04 4.76 5.18
N ASP A 141 -21.16 5.39 4.89
CA ASP A 141 -22.28 4.78 4.20
C ASP A 141 -21.85 4.20 2.83
N ASN A 142 -22.37 3.04 2.51
CA ASN A 142 -22.07 2.32 1.27
C ASN A 142 -20.62 1.83 1.12
N GLY A 143 -19.77 2.02 2.12
CA GLY A 143 -18.36 1.61 2.08
C GLY A 143 -18.03 0.39 2.94
N SER A 144 -19.03 -0.36 3.39
CA SER A 144 -18.90 -1.41 4.43
C SER A 144 -17.84 -2.47 4.12
N GLY A 145 -17.81 -3.01 2.92
CA GLY A 145 -16.84 -4.04 2.54
C GLY A 145 -15.39 -3.53 2.55
N TYR A 146 -15.17 -2.30 2.06
CA TYR A 146 -13.85 -1.69 2.05
C TYR A 146 -13.40 -1.26 3.46
N THR A 147 -14.27 -0.59 4.22
CA THR A 147 -13.93 -0.14 5.58
C THR A 147 -13.64 -1.31 6.49
N SER A 148 -14.44 -2.40 6.42
CA SER A 148 -14.19 -3.61 7.21
C SER A 148 -12.83 -4.25 6.87
N ALA A 149 -12.49 -4.34 5.58
CA ALA A 149 -11.20 -4.87 5.15
C ALA A 149 -10.03 -3.98 5.60
N LYS A 150 -10.17 -2.64 5.53
CA LYS A 150 -9.11 -1.72 5.97
C LYS A 150 -8.95 -1.70 7.50
N HIS A 151 -10.03 -1.79 8.27
CA HIS A 151 -9.95 -1.99 9.72
C HIS A 151 -9.23 -3.29 10.07
N ALA A 152 -9.58 -4.40 9.40
CA ALA A 152 -8.91 -5.68 9.62
C ALA A 152 -7.43 -5.63 9.23
N GLN A 153 -7.07 -4.94 8.13
CA GLN A 153 -5.68 -4.74 7.72
C GLN A 153 -4.88 -3.95 8.77
N SER A 154 -5.47 -2.90 9.36
CA SER A 154 -4.87 -2.11 10.45
C SER A 154 -4.69 -2.95 11.73
N VAL A 155 -5.69 -3.75 12.10
CA VAL A 155 -5.57 -4.68 13.24
C VAL A 155 -4.44 -5.68 13.01
N LEU A 156 -4.35 -6.29 11.82
CA LEU A 156 -3.27 -7.20 11.46
C LEU A 156 -1.90 -6.52 11.59
N HIS A 157 -1.75 -5.29 11.06
CA HIS A 157 -0.50 -4.53 11.14
C HIS A 157 -0.06 -4.31 12.59
N ARG A 158 -0.97 -3.81 13.44
CA ARG A 158 -0.69 -3.54 14.86
C ARG A 158 -0.38 -4.82 15.66
N THR A 159 -1.04 -5.93 15.34
CA THR A 159 -0.75 -7.23 15.95
C THR A 159 0.65 -7.71 15.60
N LEU A 160 1.02 -7.66 14.30
CA LEU A 160 2.38 -8.01 13.85
C LEU A 160 3.45 -7.19 14.55
N ARG A 161 3.24 -5.87 14.70
CA ARG A 161 4.16 -5.00 15.44
C ARG A 161 4.34 -5.44 16.91
N GLY A 162 3.25 -5.81 17.57
CA GLY A 162 3.29 -6.27 18.96
C GLY A 162 3.99 -7.62 19.12
N GLU A 163 3.73 -8.57 18.20
CA GLU A 163 4.32 -9.91 18.23
C GLU A 163 5.83 -9.93 17.95
N HIS A 164 6.36 -8.91 17.24
CA HIS A 164 7.77 -8.79 16.89
C HIS A 164 8.52 -7.71 17.70
N LEU A 165 7.99 -7.37 18.89
CA LEU A 165 8.64 -6.43 19.78
C LEU A 165 10.00 -6.99 20.25
N GLY A 166 11.06 -6.18 20.07
CA GLY A 166 12.43 -6.56 20.40
C GLY A 166 13.21 -7.20 19.25
N GLU A 167 12.57 -7.50 18.12
CA GLU A 167 13.25 -7.90 16.90
C GLU A 167 13.72 -6.67 16.09
N PRO A 168 14.78 -6.80 15.25
CA PRO A 168 15.32 -5.69 14.48
C PRO A 168 14.43 -5.36 13.26
N VAL A 169 13.15 -5.06 13.50
CA VAL A 169 12.17 -4.72 12.48
C VAL A 169 11.21 -3.65 13.01
N ARG A 170 10.91 -2.66 12.17
CA ARG A 170 9.95 -1.57 12.44
C ARG A 170 8.67 -1.79 11.66
N PHE A 171 7.58 -1.20 12.12
CA PHE A 171 6.26 -1.32 11.48
C PHE A 171 5.61 0.06 11.39
N THR A 172 5.38 0.57 10.17
CA THR A 172 4.70 1.85 9.93
C THR A 172 3.38 1.63 9.19
N GLU A 173 2.30 2.13 9.75
CA GLU A 173 1.01 2.20 9.05
C GLU A 173 0.82 3.59 8.44
N VAL A 174 0.60 3.67 7.12
CA VAL A 174 0.30 4.92 6.41
C VAL A 174 -1.16 4.90 6.01
N LEU A 175 -1.92 5.92 6.44
CA LEU A 175 -3.37 6.01 6.28
C LEU A 175 -3.75 7.21 5.39
N PRO A 176 -3.69 7.08 4.07
CA PRO A 176 -4.09 8.16 3.17
C PRO A 176 -5.59 8.39 3.20
N GLY A 177 -5.99 9.66 3.09
CA GLY A 177 -7.34 10.07 2.74
C GLY A 177 -7.59 9.98 1.23
N MET A 178 -8.14 11.04 0.64
CA MET A 178 -8.45 11.09 -0.80
C MET A 178 -7.18 11.35 -1.60
N VAL A 179 -6.70 10.34 -2.32
CA VAL A 179 -5.54 10.41 -3.22
C VAL A 179 -6.01 10.22 -4.65
N GLN A 180 -5.62 11.10 -5.56
CA GLN A 180 -5.97 10.99 -6.98
C GLN A 180 -5.10 9.93 -7.65
N THR A 181 -5.69 8.78 -7.93
CA THR A 181 -5.07 7.62 -8.59
C THR A 181 -6.13 6.83 -9.36
N ASP A 182 -5.74 5.74 -10.02
CA ASP A 182 -6.66 4.79 -10.67
C ASP A 182 -7.56 4.01 -9.68
N PHE A 183 -7.44 4.26 -8.37
CA PHE A 183 -8.23 3.57 -7.35
C PHE A 183 -9.73 3.71 -7.56
N SER A 184 -10.20 4.95 -7.81
CA SER A 184 -11.63 5.21 -8.05
C SER A 184 -12.12 4.57 -9.35
N LEU A 185 -11.29 4.54 -10.39
CA LEU A 185 -11.60 3.88 -11.64
C LEU A 185 -11.77 2.36 -11.44
N THR A 186 -10.85 1.74 -10.67
CA THR A 186 -10.96 0.32 -10.29
C THR A 186 -12.20 0.05 -9.44
N ARG A 187 -12.50 0.91 -8.47
CA ARG A 187 -13.66 0.80 -7.58
C ARG A 187 -14.98 0.80 -8.35
N PHE A 188 -15.10 1.63 -9.37
CA PHE A 188 -16.31 1.78 -10.18
C PHE A 188 -16.25 1.02 -11.51
N SER A 189 -15.43 -0.03 -11.58
CA SER A 189 -15.35 -0.95 -12.73
C SER A 189 -15.13 -0.26 -14.08
N GLY A 190 -14.35 0.83 -14.09
CA GLY A 190 -13.99 1.58 -15.30
C GLY A 190 -14.87 2.81 -15.59
N ASP A 191 -15.86 3.10 -14.76
CA ASP A 191 -16.70 4.31 -14.89
C ASP A 191 -15.86 5.56 -14.57
N ALA A 192 -15.35 6.20 -15.63
CA ALA A 192 -14.46 7.35 -15.53
C ALA A 192 -15.17 8.61 -15.01
N GLU A 193 -16.45 8.80 -15.34
CA GLU A 193 -17.23 9.97 -14.89
C GLU A 193 -17.46 9.89 -13.37
N ARG A 194 -17.91 8.73 -12.90
CA ARG A 194 -18.10 8.47 -11.48
C ARG A 194 -16.78 8.55 -10.72
N ALA A 195 -15.68 8.04 -11.28
CA ALA A 195 -14.36 8.14 -10.68
C ALA A 195 -13.87 9.59 -10.55
N ALA A 196 -14.06 10.41 -11.58
CA ALA A 196 -13.69 11.83 -11.56
C ALA A 196 -14.54 12.63 -10.58
N SER A 197 -15.83 12.34 -10.44
CA SER A 197 -16.75 13.05 -9.52
C SER A 197 -16.33 12.96 -8.05
N VAL A 198 -15.57 11.93 -7.68
CA VAL A 198 -15.03 11.77 -6.32
C VAL A 198 -14.17 12.97 -5.91
N TYR A 199 -13.41 13.53 -6.84
CA TYR A 199 -12.46 14.62 -6.60
C TYR A 199 -12.98 16.02 -6.98
N ALA A 200 -14.20 16.11 -7.50
CA ALA A 200 -14.76 17.39 -7.93
C ALA A 200 -14.79 18.44 -6.80
N GLY A 201 -14.29 19.65 -7.07
CA GLY A 201 -14.28 20.77 -6.13
C GLY A 201 -13.30 20.63 -4.95
N LEU A 202 -12.30 19.75 -5.04
CA LEU A 202 -11.23 19.69 -4.04
C LEU A 202 -9.87 19.41 -4.70
N THR A 203 -8.80 19.80 -4.05
CA THR A 203 -7.43 19.38 -4.38
C THR A 203 -7.11 18.13 -3.56
N PRO A 204 -7.10 16.91 -4.16
CA PRO A 204 -6.77 15.68 -3.47
C PRO A 204 -5.25 15.61 -3.19
N LEU A 205 -4.82 14.62 -2.39
CA LEU A 205 -3.41 14.23 -2.36
C LEU A 205 -3.02 13.64 -3.71
N SER A 206 -1.77 13.82 -4.08
CA SER A 206 -1.12 13.07 -5.16
C SER A 206 -0.55 11.74 -4.64
N ALA A 207 -0.17 10.87 -5.54
CA ALA A 207 0.55 9.65 -5.19
C ALA A 207 1.94 9.96 -4.58
N GLU A 208 2.57 11.03 -5.06
CA GLU A 208 3.87 11.53 -4.62
C GLU A 208 3.82 12.01 -3.17
N ASP A 209 2.75 12.71 -2.75
CA ASP A 209 2.59 13.14 -1.34
C ASP A 209 2.65 11.96 -0.38
N VAL A 210 2.04 10.83 -0.76
CA VAL A 210 2.06 9.61 0.06
C VAL A 210 3.43 8.92 0.00
N ALA A 211 4.05 8.89 -1.18
CA ALA A 211 5.35 8.26 -1.39
C ALA A 211 6.47 8.98 -0.62
N GLU A 212 6.45 10.31 -0.57
CA GLU A 212 7.41 11.11 0.21
C GLU A 212 7.33 10.80 1.70
N VAL A 213 6.12 10.64 2.23
CA VAL A 213 5.92 10.27 3.63
C VAL A 213 6.39 8.85 3.92
N ILE A 214 6.17 7.91 3.00
CA ILE A 214 6.72 6.54 3.11
C ILE A 214 8.26 6.59 3.13
N ALA A 215 8.87 7.30 2.19
CA ALA A 215 10.32 7.45 2.12
C ALA A 215 10.89 8.13 3.37
N PHE A 216 10.20 9.15 3.90
CA PHE A 216 10.54 9.79 5.18
C PHE A 216 10.53 8.78 6.33
N ALA A 217 9.49 7.98 6.50
CA ALA A 217 9.41 6.97 7.56
C ALA A 217 10.52 5.93 7.45
N VAL A 218 10.76 5.43 6.23
CA VAL A 218 11.78 4.41 5.95
C VAL A 218 13.20 4.92 6.23
N SER A 219 13.48 6.20 5.99
CA SER A 219 14.81 6.81 6.19
C SER A 219 15.14 7.18 7.63
N ARG A 220 14.23 6.94 8.59
CA ARG A 220 14.56 7.22 10.01
C ARG A 220 15.58 6.24 10.56
N PRO A 221 16.37 6.65 11.56
CA PRO A 221 17.30 5.75 12.25
C PRO A 221 16.59 4.50 12.79
N ALA A 222 17.29 3.37 12.85
CA ALA A 222 16.73 2.06 13.22
C ALA A 222 15.96 2.02 14.56
N HIS A 223 16.34 2.87 15.52
CA HIS A 223 15.65 2.97 16.81
C HIS A 223 14.39 3.85 16.80
N VAL A 224 14.09 4.51 15.67
CA VAL A 224 12.91 5.37 15.50
C VAL A 224 11.87 4.63 14.70
N ASP A 225 10.80 4.19 15.34
CA ASP A 225 9.64 3.61 14.69
C ASP A 225 8.52 4.63 14.64
N ILE A 226 8.13 5.05 13.43
CA ILE A 226 6.96 5.88 13.21
C ILE A 226 5.77 4.93 13.07
N ASP A 227 5.03 4.76 14.16
CA ASP A 227 3.96 3.77 14.26
C ASP A 227 2.84 4.01 13.23
N GLN A 228 2.34 5.24 13.15
CA GLN A 228 1.20 5.57 12.31
C GLN A 228 1.27 6.99 11.73
N ILE A 229 0.95 7.15 10.44
CA ILE A 229 0.87 8.45 9.78
C ILE A 229 -0.47 8.57 9.05
N VAL A 230 -1.27 9.56 9.43
CA VAL A 230 -2.54 9.88 8.78
C VAL A 230 -2.37 11.10 7.89
N LEU A 231 -2.63 10.94 6.59
CA LEU A 231 -2.55 12.01 5.59
C LEU A 231 -3.94 12.34 5.05
N ARG A 232 -4.29 13.61 4.99
CA ARG A 232 -5.52 14.05 4.35
C ARG A 232 -5.26 15.28 3.48
N PRO A 233 -5.99 15.46 2.36
CA PRO A 233 -6.09 16.77 1.74
C PRO A 233 -6.53 17.81 2.79
N ARG A 234 -6.04 19.02 2.68
CA ARG A 234 -6.43 20.12 3.61
C ARG A 234 -7.95 20.29 3.70
N ALA A 235 -8.65 20.04 2.61
CA ALA A 235 -10.10 20.15 2.51
C ALA A 235 -10.87 18.93 3.07
N GLN A 236 -10.19 17.85 3.50
CA GLN A 236 -10.82 16.64 4.01
C GLN A 236 -10.71 16.56 5.54
N HIS A 237 -11.83 16.60 6.24
CA HIS A 237 -11.89 16.40 7.69
C HIS A 237 -12.02 14.91 8.06
N SER A 238 -12.96 14.21 7.42
CA SER A 238 -13.21 12.78 7.62
C SER A 238 -13.47 12.10 6.28
N THR A 239 -13.71 10.78 6.27
CA THR A 239 -13.93 10.04 5.02
C THR A 239 -15.05 10.62 4.15
N MET A 240 -16.09 11.20 4.78
CA MET A 240 -17.25 11.78 4.06
C MET A 240 -17.36 13.31 4.19
N ARG A 241 -16.71 13.91 5.19
CA ARG A 241 -16.80 15.37 5.40
C ARG A 241 -15.65 16.06 4.68
N VAL A 242 -15.98 16.61 3.52
CA VAL A 242 -15.04 17.30 2.62
C VAL A 242 -15.59 18.69 2.31
N HIS A 243 -14.74 19.72 2.37
CA HIS A 243 -15.06 21.04 1.82
C HIS A 243 -14.82 21.00 0.30
N ARG A 244 -15.83 21.40 -0.47
CA ARG A 244 -15.74 21.49 -1.94
C ARG A 244 -15.93 22.93 -2.37
N GLU A 245 -15.02 23.41 -3.19
CA GLU A 245 -15.18 24.70 -3.87
C GLU A 245 -16.21 24.51 -5.02
N VAL A 246 -17.21 25.39 -5.08
CA VAL A 246 -18.30 25.39 -6.05
C VAL A 246 -17.92 26.22 -7.26
#